data_0107da77f5a4fae7216e7f7b63ff9252
#
_entry.id   0107da77f5a4fae7216e7f7b63ff9252
#
_cell.length_a   1.000
_cell.length_b   1.000
_cell.length_c   1.000
_cell.angle_alpha   90.00
_cell.angle_beta   90.00
_cell.angle_gamma   90.00
#
_symmetry.space_group_name_H-M   'P 1'
#
loop_
_entity.id
_entity.type
_entity.pdbx_description
1 polymer ?
#
loop_
_entity_poly.entity_id
_entity_poly.type
_entity_poly.pdbx_seq_one_letter_code
_entity_poly.pdbx_strand_id
1 'polypeptide(L)'
;MSDFLWVEKYRPKKISECILTQDLKDTFTNFIKQKEIPNLLLSGSAGIGKTTVAKALCEELGADYIVINGSDEGRHIDTLRNQIKNFASTVSLTEESNHKVVIIDEADYMNADSVQPALRNFIETFYKNCRFIFTCNFVNKIIPALHSRCTVINFQITNGQKVKTAMAFMKRIEGILKDEKIDFEKKVLSELIQKHYPDFRRILNELQRYSVRGKIDSGILFSMSNENIKELTKSLKDKRFNDMRKWVVQNL
;
A
#
# COMPACT_ATOMS: atom_id res chain seq x y z
N MET A 1 -18.99 0.24 -12.37
CA MET A 1 -19.46 0.57 -11.01
C MET A 1 -18.55 1.66 -10.47
N SER A 2 -19.11 2.76 -9.98
CA SER A 2 -18.28 3.79 -9.30
C SER A 2 -17.84 3.21 -7.98
N ASP A 3 -16.52 3.16 -7.73
CA ASP A 3 -15.99 2.70 -6.46
C ASP A 3 -16.50 3.60 -5.33
N PHE A 4 -17.27 3.02 -4.41
CA PHE A 4 -17.83 3.75 -3.28
C PHE A 4 -16.71 4.21 -2.31
N LEU A 5 -15.68 3.39 -2.16
CA LEU A 5 -14.59 3.69 -1.22
C LEU A 5 -13.61 4.71 -1.83
N TRP A 6 -13.36 5.80 -1.14
CA TRP A 6 -12.40 6.83 -1.58
C TRP A 6 -10.99 6.28 -1.79
N VAL A 7 -10.58 5.31 -1.00
CA VAL A 7 -9.28 4.64 -1.15
C VAL A 7 -9.13 3.99 -2.52
N GLU A 8 -10.20 3.46 -3.10
CA GLU A 8 -10.20 2.87 -4.44
C GLU A 8 -10.51 3.91 -5.53
N LYS A 9 -11.55 4.72 -5.33
CA LYS A 9 -11.98 5.77 -6.29
C LYS A 9 -10.85 6.75 -6.63
N TYR A 10 -10.08 7.16 -5.63
CA TYR A 10 -8.97 8.11 -5.78
C TYR A 10 -7.59 7.44 -5.76
N ARG A 11 -7.52 6.14 -6.05
CA ARG A 11 -6.23 5.45 -6.16
C ARG A 11 -5.42 6.03 -7.33
N PRO A 12 -4.17 6.47 -7.10
CA PRO A 12 -3.30 6.93 -8.18
C PRO A 12 -3.11 5.88 -9.26
N LYS A 13 -3.19 6.29 -10.52
CA LYS A 13 -2.92 5.46 -11.71
C LYS A 13 -1.57 5.74 -12.33
N LYS A 14 -0.91 6.84 -11.96
CA LYS A 14 0.41 7.22 -12.44
C LYS A 14 1.36 7.45 -11.26
N ILE A 15 2.64 7.20 -11.48
CA ILE A 15 3.68 7.43 -10.47
C ILE A 15 3.77 8.91 -10.07
N SER A 16 3.54 9.82 -11.01
CA SER A 16 3.49 11.26 -10.74
C SER A 16 2.44 11.67 -9.71
N GLU A 17 1.33 10.93 -9.63
CA GLU A 17 0.22 11.16 -8.70
C GLU A 17 0.46 10.52 -7.33
N CYS A 18 1.40 9.57 -7.22
CA CYS A 18 1.70 8.90 -5.97
C CYS A 18 2.42 9.85 -5.00
N ILE A 19 2.08 9.74 -3.72
CA ILE A 19 2.75 10.48 -2.65
C ILE A 19 4.02 9.72 -2.26
N LEU A 20 5.13 10.12 -2.84
CA LEU A 20 6.45 9.50 -2.68
C LEU A 20 7.50 10.55 -2.34
N THR A 21 8.61 10.11 -1.76
CA THR A 21 9.82 10.95 -1.68
C THR A 21 10.41 11.18 -3.07
N GLN A 22 11.22 12.21 -3.24
CA GLN A 22 11.79 12.53 -4.55
C GLN A 22 12.63 11.37 -5.09
N ASP A 23 13.45 10.76 -4.24
CA ASP A 23 14.32 9.63 -4.61
C ASP A 23 13.51 8.43 -5.14
N LEU A 24 12.38 8.12 -4.47
CA LEU A 24 11.48 7.07 -4.92
C LEU A 24 10.80 7.43 -6.25
N LYS A 25 10.36 8.69 -6.41
CA LYS A 25 9.78 9.16 -7.68
C LYS A 25 10.77 9.02 -8.83
N ASP A 26 12.01 9.44 -8.60
CA ASP A 26 13.06 9.37 -9.61
C ASP A 26 13.37 7.92 -10.00
N THR A 27 13.44 7.02 -8.99
CA THR A 27 13.63 5.59 -9.21
C THR A 27 12.52 4.99 -10.08
N PHE A 28 11.26 5.18 -9.72
CA PHE A 28 10.13 4.64 -10.49
C PHE A 28 9.99 5.31 -11.86
N THR A 29 10.27 6.61 -11.96
CA THR A 29 10.27 7.33 -13.25
C THR A 29 11.34 6.78 -14.19
N ASN A 30 12.50 6.35 -13.67
CA ASN A 30 13.53 5.70 -14.49
C ASN A 30 13.06 4.36 -15.04
N PHE A 31 12.34 3.52 -14.27
CA PHE A 31 11.76 2.28 -14.78
C PHE A 31 10.75 2.56 -15.92
N ILE A 32 9.93 3.60 -15.79
CA ILE A 32 8.99 4.01 -16.83
C ILE A 32 9.74 4.46 -18.09
N LYS A 33 10.78 5.28 -17.96
CA LYS A 33 11.60 5.74 -19.10
C LYS A 33 12.30 4.59 -19.84
N GLN A 34 12.77 3.59 -19.09
CA GLN A 34 13.41 2.41 -19.64
C GLN A 34 12.41 1.40 -20.24
N LYS A 35 11.10 1.60 -19.97
CA LYS A 35 10.01 0.67 -20.30
C LYS A 35 10.27 -0.74 -19.77
N GLU A 36 10.93 -0.85 -18.63
CA GLU A 36 11.28 -2.12 -18.01
C GLU A 36 11.03 -2.10 -16.51
N ILE A 37 10.39 -3.16 -16.00
CA ILE A 37 10.16 -3.38 -14.58
C ILE A 37 11.09 -4.50 -14.12
N PRO A 38 12.04 -4.24 -13.21
CA PRO A 38 12.79 -5.31 -12.57
C PRO A 38 11.92 -6.07 -11.57
N ASN A 39 12.40 -7.21 -11.06
CA ASN A 39 11.75 -7.80 -9.89
C ASN A 39 11.94 -6.88 -8.69
N LEU A 40 10.86 -6.55 -8.01
CA LEU A 40 10.84 -5.56 -6.93
C LEU A 40 10.39 -6.18 -5.61
N LEU A 41 11.00 -5.73 -4.52
CA LEU A 41 10.53 -5.97 -3.15
C LEU A 41 10.28 -4.62 -2.48
N LEU A 42 8.99 -4.24 -2.38
CA LEU A 42 8.56 -2.98 -1.81
C LEU A 42 8.26 -3.16 -0.32
N SER A 43 9.05 -2.58 0.54
CA SER A 43 8.93 -2.70 2.00
C SER A 43 8.56 -1.37 2.65
N GLY A 44 7.82 -1.42 3.77
CA GLY A 44 7.44 -0.24 4.54
C GLY A 44 6.16 -0.44 5.35
N SER A 45 5.78 0.54 6.16
CA SER A 45 4.60 0.47 7.03
C SER A 45 3.29 0.30 6.25
N ALA A 46 2.25 -0.17 6.94
CA ALA A 46 0.91 -0.29 6.37
C ALA A 46 0.37 1.08 5.91
N GLY A 47 -0.47 1.08 4.87
CA GLY A 47 -1.15 2.29 4.39
C GLY A 47 -0.27 3.34 3.66
N ILE A 48 1.04 3.11 3.50
CA ILE A 48 1.98 4.05 2.87
C ILE A 48 1.92 4.07 1.33
N GLY A 49 1.17 3.16 0.70
CA GLY A 49 0.95 3.17 -0.75
C GLY A 49 1.79 2.16 -1.57
N LYS A 50 2.43 1.14 -0.97
CA LYS A 50 3.24 0.14 -1.68
C LYS A 50 2.49 -0.53 -2.85
N THR A 51 1.34 -1.14 -2.56
CA THR A 51 0.49 -1.80 -3.56
C THR A 51 -0.05 -0.83 -4.60
N THR A 52 -0.33 0.42 -4.18
CA THR A 52 -0.77 1.50 -5.09
C THR A 52 0.33 1.83 -6.09
N VAL A 53 1.57 1.97 -5.65
CA VAL A 53 2.71 2.24 -6.53
C VAL A 53 2.98 1.07 -7.47
N ALA A 54 2.89 -0.19 -6.97
CA ALA A 54 3.04 -1.37 -7.81
C ALA A 54 2.02 -1.39 -8.97
N LYS A 55 0.74 -1.14 -8.66
CA LYS A 55 -0.33 -1.06 -9.67
C LYS A 55 -0.13 0.13 -10.62
N ALA A 56 0.14 1.33 -10.09
CA ALA A 56 0.37 2.53 -10.90
C ALA A 56 1.53 2.37 -11.87
N LEU A 57 2.61 1.68 -11.47
CA LEU A 57 3.75 1.36 -12.33
C LEU A 57 3.33 0.46 -13.50
N CYS A 58 2.53 -0.59 -13.25
CA CYS A 58 2.03 -1.48 -14.28
C CYS A 58 1.06 -0.75 -15.23
N GLU A 59 0.12 0.03 -14.69
CA GLU A 59 -0.86 0.78 -15.48
C GLU A 59 -0.17 1.84 -16.38
N GLU A 60 0.82 2.56 -15.86
CA GLU A 60 1.54 3.59 -16.63
C GLU A 60 2.41 3.01 -17.73
N LEU A 61 2.89 1.76 -17.57
CA LEU A 61 3.66 1.03 -18.59
C LEU A 61 2.79 0.18 -19.52
N GLY A 62 1.47 0.13 -19.30
CA GLY A 62 0.58 -0.75 -20.08
C GLY A 62 0.89 -2.23 -19.90
N ALA A 63 1.50 -2.63 -18.78
CA ALA A 63 1.83 -4.02 -18.49
C ALA A 63 0.62 -4.78 -17.97
N ASP A 64 0.37 -5.97 -18.54
CA ASP A 64 -0.62 -6.90 -17.98
C ASP A 64 -0.18 -7.35 -16.58
N TYR A 65 -1.07 -7.28 -15.59
CA TYR A 65 -0.71 -7.74 -14.26
C TYR A 65 -1.84 -8.50 -13.55
N ILE A 66 -1.45 -9.40 -12.65
CA ILE A 66 -2.34 -10.01 -11.67
C ILE A 66 -1.87 -9.63 -10.26
N VAL A 67 -2.83 -9.59 -9.33
CA VAL A 67 -2.55 -9.35 -7.90
C VAL A 67 -2.94 -10.58 -7.12
N ILE A 68 -2.00 -11.14 -6.38
CA ILE A 68 -2.21 -12.30 -5.51
C ILE A 68 -1.96 -11.84 -4.07
N ASN A 69 -2.92 -12.09 -3.19
CA ASN A 69 -2.77 -11.75 -1.78
C ASN A 69 -2.04 -12.88 -1.04
N GLY A 70 -0.85 -12.57 -0.48
CA GLY A 70 -0.04 -13.53 0.27
C GLY A 70 -0.67 -13.98 1.60
N SER A 71 -1.57 -13.16 2.16
CA SER A 71 -2.26 -13.48 3.42
C SER A 71 -3.42 -14.46 3.27
N ASP A 72 -3.94 -14.63 2.05
CA ASP A 72 -5.09 -15.49 1.74
C ASP A 72 -4.72 -16.55 0.68
N GLU A 73 -4.85 -16.21 -0.60
CA GLU A 73 -4.60 -17.15 -1.71
C GLU A 73 -3.14 -17.64 -1.76
N GLY A 74 -2.19 -16.79 -1.38
CA GLY A 74 -0.77 -17.10 -1.35
C GLY A 74 -0.34 -18.10 -0.26
N ARG A 75 -1.24 -18.56 0.61
CA ARG A 75 -0.94 -19.61 1.59
C ARG A 75 -0.89 -21.01 0.98
N HIS A 76 -1.62 -21.20 -0.13
CA HIS A 76 -1.71 -22.50 -0.81
C HIS A 76 -0.80 -22.52 -2.04
N ILE A 77 0.29 -23.27 -1.93
CA ILE A 77 1.33 -23.33 -2.97
C ILE A 77 0.80 -23.78 -4.33
N ASP A 78 -0.16 -24.70 -4.37
CA ASP A 78 -0.72 -25.21 -5.62
C ASP A 78 -1.62 -24.20 -6.31
N THR A 79 -2.41 -23.44 -5.55
CA THR A 79 -3.23 -22.33 -6.08
C THR A 79 -2.33 -21.25 -6.69
N LEU A 80 -1.32 -20.82 -5.93
CA LEU A 80 -0.33 -19.84 -6.38
C LEU A 80 0.39 -20.32 -7.65
N ARG A 81 0.85 -21.59 -7.68
CA ARG A 81 1.53 -22.19 -8.82
C ARG A 81 0.66 -22.17 -10.09
N ASN A 82 -0.60 -22.55 -9.96
CA ASN A 82 -1.52 -22.60 -11.08
C ASN A 82 -1.85 -21.21 -11.60
N GLN A 83 -2.12 -20.24 -10.73
CA GLN A 83 -2.38 -18.86 -11.12
C GLN A 83 -1.18 -18.24 -11.86
N ILE A 84 0.01 -18.34 -11.28
CA ILE A 84 1.23 -17.77 -11.90
C ILE A 84 1.53 -18.47 -13.24
N LYS A 85 1.48 -19.81 -13.27
CA LYS A 85 1.76 -20.58 -14.49
C LYS A 85 0.79 -20.23 -15.61
N ASN A 86 -0.50 -20.20 -15.31
CA ASN A 86 -1.52 -19.85 -16.29
C ASN A 86 -1.31 -18.43 -16.82
N PHE A 87 -1.08 -17.46 -15.95
CA PHE A 87 -0.84 -16.09 -16.33
C PHE A 87 0.45 -15.92 -17.14
N ALA A 88 1.57 -16.49 -16.69
CA ALA A 88 2.87 -16.38 -17.37
C ALA A 88 2.93 -17.11 -18.72
N SER A 89 2.08 -18.14 -18.91
CA SER A 89 2.06 -18.95 -20.16
C SER A 89 1.15 -18.35 -21.23
N THR A 90 0.26 -17.40 -20.90
CA THR A 90 -0.56 -16.72 -21.90
C THR A 90 0.25 -15.62 -22.61
N VAL A 91 -0.04 -15.36 -23.87
CA VAL A 91 0.57 -14.24 -24.61
C VAL A 91 -0.10 -12.94 -24.19
N SER A 92 0.68 -11.87 -23.98
CA SER A 92 0.11 -10.53 -23.76
C SER A 92 -0.53 -10.05 -25.07
N LEU A 93 -1.72 -9.47 -24.98
CA LEU A 93 -2.42 -8.87 -26.12
C LEU A 93 -2.02 -7.41 -26.33
N THR A 94 -1.31 -6.83 -25.37
CA THR A 94 -0.83 -5.45 -25.44
C THR A 94 0.58 -5.41 -26.02
N GLU A 95 0.76 -4.71 -27.13
CA GLU A 95 2.07 -4.53 -27.79
C GLU A 95 3.00 -3.56 -27.02
N GLU A 96 2.50 -2.91 -25.97
CA GLU A 96 3.21 -1.81 -25.30
C GLU A 96 4.23 -2.27 -24.25
N SER A 97 4.05 -3.44 -23.64
CA SER A 97 4.99 -3.97 -22.65
C SER A 97 5.57 -5.32 -23.03
N ASN A 98 6.88 -5.47 -22.84
CA ASN A 98 7.60 -6.70 -23.20
C ASN A 98 7.37 -7.85 -22.21
N HIS A 99 6.68 -7.63 -21.07
CA HIS A 99 6.51 -8.66 -20.04
C HIS A 99 5.29 -8.40 -19.15
N LYS A 100 4.83 -9.47 -18.54
CA LYS A 100 3.73 -9.48 -17.58
C LYS A 100 4.25 -9.27 -16.16
N VAL A 101 3.38 -8.83 -15.26
CA VAL A 101 3.75 -8.58 -13.86
C VAL A 101 2.86 -9.36 -12.92
N VAL A 102 3.47 -10.10 -12.00
CA VAL A 102 2.78 -10.72 -10.86
C VAL A 102 3.05 -9.87 -9.63
N ILE A 103 2.02 -9.23 -9.11
CA ILE A 103 2.09 -8.48 -7.84
C ILE A 103 1.66 -9.42 -6.72
N ILE A 104 2.56 -9.68 -5.78
CA ILE A 104 2.29 -10.45 -4.59
C ILE A 104 2.19 -9.49 -3.40
N ASP A 105 0.96 -9.20 -3.02
CA ASP A 105 0.68 -8.29 -1.91
C ASP A 105 0.78 -9.03 -0.58
N GLU A 106 1.27 -8.37 0.46
CA GLU A 106 1.44 -8.95 1.80
C GLU A 106 2.31 -10.23 1.81
N ALA A 107 3.42 -10.24 1.07
CA ALA A 107 4.30 -11.40 0.93
C ALA A 107 4.91 -11.90 2.26
N ASP A 108 4.98 -11.06 3.28
CA ASP A 108 5.43 -11.37 4.62
C ASP A 108 4.47 -12.27 5.43
N TYR A 109 3.27 -12.55 4.91
CA TYR A 109 2.34 -13.54 5.47
C TYR A 109 2.48 -14.93 4.83
N MET A 110 3.26 -15.05 3.74
CA MET A 110 3.48 -16.33 3.09
C MET A 110 4.45 -17.19 3.87
N ASN A 111 4.20 -18.52 3.85
CA ASN A 111 5.04 -19.47 4.53
C ASN A 111 6.48 -19.43 3.99
N ALA A 112 7.46 -19.20 4.89
CA ALA A 112 8.88 -19.05 4.55
C ALA A 112 9.53 -20.38 4.13
N ASP A 113 9.00 -21.53 4.60
CA ASP A 113 9.61 -22.84 4.36
C ASP A 113 9.08 -23.53 3.10
N SER A 114 7.90 -23.13 2.61
CA SER A 114 7.25 -23.79 1.47
C SER A 114 6.96 -22.86 0.30
N VAL A 115 6.24 -21.76 0.54
CA VAL A 115 5.72 -20.89 -0.51
C VAL A 115 6.79 -19.95 -1.04
N GLN A 116 7.53 -19.29 -0.17
CA GLN A 116 8.58 -18.35 -0.61
C GLN A 116 9.72 -19.03 -1.40
N PRO A 117 10.20 -20.26 -1.06
CA PRO A 117 11.14 -20.99 -1.90
C PRO A 117 10.59 -21.34 -3.28
N ALA A 118 9.29 -21.63 -3.40
CA ALA A 118 8.65 -21.87 -4.70
C ALA A 118 8.65 -20.62 -5.58
N LEU A 119 8.42 -19.45 -4.99
CA LEU A 119 8.49 -18.18 -5.71
C LEU A 119 9.88 -17.89 -6.26
N ARG A 120 10.94 -18.25 -5.54
CA ARG A 120 12.30 -18.20 -6.08
C ARG A 120 12.41 -18.96 -7.40
N ASN A 121 11.88 -20.17 -7.44
CA ASN A 121 11.92 -20.99 -8.67
C ASN A 121 11.06 -20.36 -9.79
N PHE A 122 9.92 -19.74 -9.46
CA PHE A 122 9.10 -19.07 -10.47
C PHE A 122 9.79 -17.86 -11.08
N ILE A 123 10.49 -17.04 -10.28
CA ILE A 123 11.30 -15.93 -10.79
C ILE A 123 12.30 -16.44 -11.83
N GLU A 124 13.00 -17.55 -11.55
CA GLU A 124 13.99 -18.13 -12.45
C GLU A 124 13.35 -18.79 -13.69
N THR A 125 12.21 -19.43 -13.51
CA THR A 125 11.52 -20.13 -14.62
C THR A 125 10.90 -19.15 -15.62
N PHE A 126 10.29 -18.08 -15.12
CA PHE A 126 9.51 -17.15 -15.95
C PHE A 126 10.21 -15.82 -16.25
N TYR A 127 11.52 -15.70 -16.00
CA TYR A 127 12.26 -14.43 -16.11
C TYR A 127 12.17 -13.76 -17.49
N LYS A 128 11.94 -14.53 -18.57
CA LYS A 128 11.83 -13.98 -19.92
C LYS A 128 10.54 -13.22 -20.17
N ASN A 129 9.43 -13.68 -19.56
CA ASN A 129 8.08 -13.21 -19.88
C ASN A 129 7.37 -12.55 -18.68
N CYS A 130 7.90 -12.71 -17.47
CA CYS A 130 7.20 -12.28 -16.28
C CYS A 130 8.15 -11.61 -15.28
N ARG A 131 7.66 -10.56 -14.62
CA ARG A 131 8.33 -9.90 -13.51
C ARG A 131 7.48 -10.02 -12.24
N PHE A 132 8.14 -9.93 -11.10
CA PHE A 132 7.49 -10.11 -9.80
C PHE A 132 7.67 -8.84 -8.97
N ILE A 133 6.58 -8.34 -8.40
CA ILE A 133 6.59 -7.25 -7.44
C ILE A 133 6.02 -7.76 -6.12
N PHE A 134 6.84 -7.82 -5.11
CA PHE A 134 6.44 -8.21 -3.76
C PHE A 134 6.19 -6.96 -2.94
N THR A 135 5.14 -6.95 -2.13
CA THR A 135 4.98 -5.95 -1.08
C THR A 135 5.04 -6.62 0.29
N CYS A 136 5.64 -5.97 1.27
CA CYS A 136 5.69 -6.46 2.63
C CYS A 136 5.71 -5.31 3.65
N ASN A 137 5.22 -5.58 4.85
CA ASN A 137 5.37 -4.67 5.98
C ASN A 137 6.66 -5.00 6.76
N PHE A 138 7.01 -6.27 6.87
CA PHE A 138 8.15 -6.78 7.63
C PHE A 138 9.14 -7.46 6.68
N VAL A 139 10.15 -6.72 6.25
CA VAL A 139 11.17 -7.21 5.30
C VAL A 139 11.95 -8.43 5.81
N ASN A 140 12.13 -8.53 7.12
CA ASN A 140 12.82 -9.64 7.78
C ASN A 140 12.07 -10.98 7.75
N LYS A 141 10.78 -10.98 7.37
CA LYS A 141 10.00 -12.19 7.12
C LYS A 141 10.15 -12.73 5.71
N ILE A 142 10.82 -12.02 4.84
CA ILE A 142 11.12 -12.48 3.47
C ILE A 142 12.46 -13.18 3.46
N ILE A 143 12.52 -14.37 2.85
CA ILE A 143 13.75 -15.18 2.81
C ILE A 143 14.88 -14.48 2.01
N PRO A 144 16.16 -14.66 2.40
CA PRO A 144 17.30 -14.04 1.70
C PRO A 144 17.37 -14.38 0.21
N ALA A 145 16.87 -15.55 -0.18
CA ALA A 145 16.84 -15.99 -1.56
C ALA A 145 15.93 -15.12 -2.47
N LEU A 146 14.88 -14.50 -1.95
CA LEU A 146 14.04 -13.52 -2.66
C LEU A 146 14.70 -12.14 -2.65
N HIS A 147 15.32 -11.75 -1.54
CA HIS A 147 16.07 -10.49 -1.46
C HIS A 147 17.15 -10.38 -2.56
N SER A 148 17.90 -11.44 -2.80
CA SER A 148 18.97 -11.45 -3.79
C SER A 148 18.48 -11.40 -5.24
N ARG A 149 17.20 -11.67 -5.50
CA ARG A 149 16.58 -11.69 -6.83
C ARG A 149 15.71 -10.49 -7.13
N CYS A 150 15.52 -9.63 -6.14
CA CYS A 150 14.67 -8.44 -6.26
C CYS A 150 15.45 -7.17 -5.92
N THR A 151 15.12 -6.09 -6.58
CA THR A 151 15.54 -4.76 -6.15
C THR A 151 14.70 -4.37 -4.94
N VAL A 152 15.34 -4.24 -3.78
CA VAL A 152 14.65 -3.87 -2.54
C VAL A 152 14.47 -2.36 -2.49
N ILE A 153 13.21 -1.92 -2.42
CA ILE A 153 12.84 -0.50 -2.30
C ILE A 153 12.12 -0.28 -0.98
N ASN A 154 12.71 0.55 -0.13
CA ASN A 154 12.16 0.86 1.17
C ASN A 154 11.37 2.17 1.14
N PHE A 155 10.09 2.10 1.52
CA PHE A 155 9.17 3.24 1.60
C PHE A 155 9.33 4.03 2.91
N GLN A 156 10.52 3.99 3.54
CA GLN A 156 10.78 4.82 4.72
C GLN A 156 10.82 6.30 4.36
N ILE A 157 10.12 7.10 5.16
CA ILE A 157 10.13 8.56 5.03
C ILE A 157 11.00 9.11 6.15
N THR A 158 12.12 9.72 5.77
CA THR A 158 13.03 10.36 6.73
C THR A 158 12.41 11.63 7.31
N ASN A 159 12.88 12.06 8.48
CA ASN A 159 12.34 13.27 9.14
C ASN A 159 12.40 14.52 8.24
N GLY A 160 13.44 14.66 7.42
CA GLY A 160 13.60 15.78 6.48
C GLY A 160 12.60 15.76 5.31
N GLN A 161 12.09 14.59 4.95
CA GLN A 161 11.13 14.41 3.85
C GLN A 161 9.68 14.42 4.33
N LYS A 162 9.46 14.20 5.64
CA LYS A 162 8.13 14.07 6.25
C LYS A 162 7.21 15.27 5.97
N VAL A 163 7.73 16.48 6.12
CA VAL A 163 6.95 17.71 5.89
C VAL A 163 6.52 17.83 4.43
N LYS A 164 7.45 17.59 3.49
CA LYS A 164 7.15 17.69 2.05
C LYS A 164 6.09 16.68 1.60
N THR A 165 6.21 15.43 2.04
CA THR A 165 5.25 14.37 1.69
C THR A 165 3.89 14.57 2.37
N ALA A 166 3.86 15.04 3.62
CA ALA A 166 2.62 15.43 4.30
C ALA A 166 1.90 16.58 3.61
N MET A 167 2.64 17.61 3.17
CA MET A 167 2.07 18.73 2.40
C MET A 167 1.52 18.27 1.03
N ALA A 168 2.23 17.38 0.34
CA ALA A 168 1.76 16.82 -0.93
C ALA A 168 0.46 16.01 -0.71
N PHE A 169 0.39 15.24 0.36
CA PHE A 169 -0.81 14.49 0.73
C PHE A 169 -1.97 15.41 1.11
N MET A 170 -1.71 16.49 1.87
CA MET A 170 -2.71 17.48 2.21
C MET A 170 -3.34 18.12 0.95
N LYS A 171 -2.53 18.51 -0.03
CA LYS A 171 -3.03 19.02 -1.31
C LYS A 171 -3.93 18.03 -2.03
N ARG A 172 -3.56 16.73 -2.01
CA ARG A 172 -4.38 15.67 -2.60
C ARG A 172 -5.72 15.52 -1.88
N ILE A 173 -5.74 15.54 -0.55
CA ILE A 173 -6.98 15.51 0.25
C ILE A 173 -7.85 16.71 -0.06
N GLU A 174 -7.28 17.92 -0.13
CA GLU A 174 -8.03 19.14 -0.51
C GLU A 174 -8.70 18.98 -1.89
N GLY A 175 -8.01 18.34 -2.85
CA GLY A 175 -8.59 18.02 -4.16
C GLY A 175 -9.77 17.07 -4.05
N ILE A 176 -9.59 15.94 -3.34
CA ILE A 176 -10.64 14.93 -3.13
C ILE A 176 -11.89 15.55 -2.48
N LEU A 177 -11.72 16.35 -1.41
CA LEU A 177 -12.83 16.98 -0.71
C LEU A 177 -13.58 17.98 -1.59
N LYS A 178 -12.87 18.71 -2.48
CA LYS A 178 -13.50 19.59 -3.46
C LYS A 178 -14.31 18.82 -4.51
N ASP A 179 -13.76 17.71 -5.02
CA ASP A 179 -14.45 16.85 -5.98
C ASP A 179 -15.73 16.24 -5.38
N GLU A 180 -15.69 15.90 -4.10
CA GLU A 180 -16.84 15.40 -3.33
C GLU A 180 -17.78 16.51 -2.83
N LYS A 181 -17.44 17.79 -3.07
CA LYS A 181 -18.20 18.98 -2.64
C LYS A 181 -18.41 19.07 -1.13
N ILE A 182 -17.35 18.74 -0.37
CA ILE A 182 -17.34 18.75 1.09
C ILE A 182 -16.56 19.96 1.59
N ASP A 183 -17.15 20.76 2.45
CA ASP A 183 -16.48 21.86 3.11
C ASP A 183 -15.50 21.36 4.17
N PHE A 184 -14.35 22.01 4.31
CA PHE A 184 -13.33 21.59 5.24
C PHE A 184 -12.52 22.73 5.85
N GLU A 185 -12.04 22.52 7.06
CA GLU A 185 -11.12 23.41 7.76
C GLU A 185 -9.67 22.89 7.61
N LYS A 186 -8.79 23.69 6.98
CA LYS A 186 -7.38 23.30 6.74
C LYS A 186 -6.61 22.92 8.00
N LYS A 187 -6.90 23.61 9.12
CA LYS A 187 -6.28 23.33 10.41
C LYS A 187 -6.60 21.92 10.88
N VAL A 188 -7.87 21.53 10.78
CA VAL A 188 -8.35 20.19 11.16
C VAL A 188 -7.73 19.10 10.30
N LEU A 189 -7.60 19.32 8.97
CA LEU A 189 -6.91 18.40 8.08
C LEU A 189 -5.43 18.22 8.46
N SER A 190 -4.75 19.32 8.80
CA SER A 190 -3.36 19.26 9.24
C SER A 190 -3.18 18.43 10.51
N GLU A 191 -4.04 18.64 11.51
CA GLU A 191 -4.01 17.87 12.77
C GLU A 191 -4.32 16.39 12.54
N LEU A 192 -5.30 16.06 11.68
CA LEU A 192 -5.63 14.70 11.31
C LEU A 192 -4.45 13.98 10.62
N ILE A 193 -3.80 14.68 9.68
CA ILE A 193 -2.62 14.15 8.99
C ILE A 193 -1.49 13.91 10.00
N GLN A 194 -1.17 14.87 10.86
CA GLN A 194 -0.10 14.71 11.85
C GLN A 194 -0.33 13.50 12.78
N LYS A 195 -1.58 13.24 13.14
CA LYS A 195 -1.95 12.14 14.05
C LYS A 195 -1.77 10.75 13.44
N HIS A 196 -2.03 10.58 12.13
CA HIS A 196 -2.06 9.26 11.49
C HIS A 196 -0.99 9.05 10.43
N TYR A 197 -0.19 10.09 10.14
CA TYR A 197 0.90 9.97 9.19
C TYR A 197 1.93 8.89 9.64
N PRO A 198 2.37 8.01 8.74
CA PRO A 198 2.23 8.00 7.29
C PRO A 198 1.11 7.09 6.74
N ASP A 199 0.12 6.70 7.51
CA ASP A 199 -0.97 5.83 7.07
C ASP A 199 -2.03 6.62 6.27
N PHE A 200 -1.78 6.78 4.96
CA PHE A 200 -2.67 7.50 4.05
C PHE A 200 -4.05 6.83 3.91
N ARG A 201 -4.09 5.49 3.99
CA ARG A 201 -5.34 4.72 3.90
C ARG A 201 -6.26 5.04 5.08
N ARG A 202 -5.73 5.05 6.28
CA ARG A 202 -6.48 5.38 7.49
C ARG A 202 -7.05 6.80 7.44
N ILE A 203 -6.24 7.77 7.01
CA ILE A 203 -6.68 9.17 6.90
C ILE A 203 -7.85 9.30 5.91
N LEU A 204 -7.77 8.66 4.73
CA LEU A 204 -8.84 8.69 3.74
C LEU A 204 -10.13 8.03 4.24
N ASN A 205 -10.03 6.89 4.92
CA ASN A 205 -11.18 6.21 5.50
C ASN A 205 -11.87 7.05 6.58
N GLU A 206 -11.09 7.71 7.46
CA GLU A 206 -11.65 8.60 8.49
C GLU A 206 -12.34 9.82 7.88
N LEU A 207 -11.75 10.42 6.85
CA LEU A 207 -12.36 11.53 6.13
C LEU A 207 -13.66 11.09 5.45
N GLN A 208 -13.67 9.95 4.77
CA GLN A 208 -14.89 9.42 4.14
C GLN A 208 -15.97 9.11 5.17
N ARG A 209 -15.62 8.48 6.30
CA ARG A 209 -16.56 8.20 7.37
C ARG A 209 -17.21 9.48 7.92
N TYR A 210 -16.42 10.54 8.10
CA TYR A 210 -16.91 11.80 8.65
C TYR A 210 -17.63 12.68 7.64
N SER A 211 -17.34 12.50 6.35
CA SER A 211 -17.89 13.31 5.25
C SER A 211 -19.43 13.23 5.11
N VAL A 212 -20.03 12.17 5.66
CA VAL A 212 -21.51 12.02 5.71
C VAL A 212 -22.20 13.22 6.37
N ARG A 213 -21.48 13.99 7.19
CA ARG A 213 -21.97 15.22 7.83
C ARG A 213 -21.92 16.47 6.92
N GLY A 214 -21.37 16.33 5.69
CA GLY A 214 -21.26 17.41 4.71
C GLY A 214 -20.13 18.40 4.98
N LYS A 215 -19.45 18.33 6.14
CA LYS A 215 -18.35 19.23 6.51
C LYS A 215 -17.31 18.51 7.35
N ILE A 216 -16.03 18.81 7.11
CA ILE A 216 -14.91 18.35 7.96
C ILE A 216 -14.52 19.48 8.91
N ASP A 217 -14.87 19.34 10.17
CA ASP A 217 -14.60 20.27 11.25
C ASP A 217 -13.90 19.59 12.44
N SER A 218 -13.64 20.32 13.52
CA SER A 218 -12.97 19.82 14.72
C SER A 218 -13.66 18.62 15.40
N GLY A 219 -14.93 18.37 15.09
CA GLY A 219 -15.67 17.20 15.58
C GLY A 219 -15.06 15.86 15.15
N ILE A 220 -14.32 15.82 14.01
CA ILE A 220 -13.62 14.60 13.58
C ILE A 220 -12.54 14.20 14.61
N LEU A 221 -11.78 15.15 15.11
CA LEU A 221 -10.73 14.91 16.12
C LEU A 221 -11.31 14.41 17.43
N PHE A 222 -12.46 14.98 17.82
CA PHE A 222 -13.20 14.57 19.01
C PHE A 222 -13.78 13.16 18.88
N SER A 223 -14.35 12.81 17.74
CA SER A 223 -14.92 11.47 17.51
C SER A 223 -13.84 10.38 17.60
N MET A 224 -12.66 10.65 17.09
CA MET A 224 -11.52 9.73 17.15
C MET A 224 -10.95 9.57 18.56
N SER A 225 -10.90 10.64 19.35
CA SER A 225 -10.43 10.58 20.74
C SER A 225 -11.40 9.78 21.63
N ASN A 226 -12.70 9.95 21.43
CA ASN A 226 -13.72 9.23 22.19
C ASN A 226 -13.77 7.73 21.89
N GLU A 227 -13.47 7.29 20.68
CA GLU A 227 -13.40 5.86 20.36
C GLU A 227 -12.24 5.17 21.09
N ASN A 228 -11.07 5.78 21.10
CA ASN A 228 -9.91 5.26 21.81
C ASN A 228 -10.17 5.14 23.34
N ILE A 229 -10.81 6.13 23.95
CA ILE A 229 -11.14 6.11 25.38
C ILE A 229 -12.24 5.07 25.69
N LYS A 230 -13.21 4.87 24.80
CA LYS A 230 -14.25 3.84 24.96
C LYS A 230 -13.65 2.42 24.93
N GLU A 231 -12.69 2.17 24.07
CA GLU A 231 -11.98 0.88 24.01
C GLU A 231 -11.20 0.59 25.29
N LEU A 232 -10.45 1.59 25.80
CA LEU A 232 -9.76 1.51 27.07
C LEU A 232 -10.74 1.26 28.23
N THR A 233 -11.83 2.02 28.27
CA THR A 233 -12.85 1.89 29.31
C THR A 233 -13.53 0.52 29.29
N LYS A 234 -13.77 -0.05 28.10
CA LYS A 234 -14.29 -1.41 27.92
C LYS A 234 -13.31 -2.46 28.43
N SER A 235 -12.04 -2.36 28.05
CA SER A 235 -10.98 -3.26 28.51
C SER A 235 -10.78 -3.21 30.02
N LEU A 236 -10.92 -2.03 30.63
CA LEU A 236 -10.92 -1.83 32.08
C LEU A 236 -12.11 -2.52 32.76
N LYS A 237 -13.33 -2.33 32.24
CA LYS A 237 -14.54 -2.96 32.78
C LYS A 237 -14.48 -4.49 32.69
N ASP A 238 -13.96 -4.99 31.55
CA ASP A 238 -13.81 -6.43 31.29
C ASP A 238 -12.57 -7.05 31.98
N LYS A 239 -11.82 -6.27 32.77
CA LYS A 239 -10.57 -6.66 33.48
C LYS A 239 -9.51 -7.29 32.56
N ARG A 240 -9.46 -6.89 31.28
CA ARG A 240 -8.51 -7.41 30.27
C ARG A 240 -7.19 -6.63 30.32
N PHE A 241 -6.36 -6.90 31.31
CA PHE A 241 -5.10 -6.18 31.58
C PHE A 241 -4.09 -6.22 30.41
N ASN A 242 -4.05 -7.32 29.65
CA ASN A 242 -3.15 -7.44 28.50
C ASN A 242 -3.57 -6.50 27.34
N ASP A 243 -4.86 -6.33 27.12
CA ASP A 243 -5.38 -5.42 26.09
C ASP A 243 -5.17 -3.97 26.49
N MET A 244 -5.31 -3.67 27.79
CA MET A 244 -4.96 -2.36 28.35
C MET A 244 -3.49 -2.00 28.15
N ARG A 245 -2.56 -2.92 28.43
CA ARG A 245 -1.12 -2.71 28.23
C ARG A 245 -0.82 -2.45 26.75
N LYS A 246 -1.39 -3.25 25.84
CA LYS A 246 -1.25 -3.03 24.39
C LYS A 246 -1.78 -1.66 23.98
N TRP A 247 -2.96 -1.28 24.50
CA TRP A 247 -3.55 0.01 24.20
C TRP A 247 -2.65 1.17 24.65
N VAL A 248 -2.10 1.10 25.87
CA VAL A 248 -1.19 2.13 26.42
C VAL A 248 0.07 2.26 25.54
N VAL A 249 0.69 1.14 25.18
CA VAL A 249 1.90 1.15 24.32
C VAL A 249 1.63 1.70 22.90
N GLN A 250 0.40 1.53 22.38
CA GLN A 250 0.03 2.01 21.05
C GLN A 250 -0.44 3.48 21.03
N ASN A 251 -0.79 4.07 22.18
CA ASN A 251 -1.36 5.41 22.28
C ASN A 251 -0.51 6.39 23.12
N LEU A 252 0.67 5.98 23.58
CA LEU A 252 1.73 6.80 24.14
C LEU A 252 2.78 7.09 23.07
#